data_81c43c3791913b7fdeadfb4371f141d4
#
_entry.id   81c43c3791913b7fdeadfb4371f141d4
#
_cell.length_a   1.000
_cell.length_b   1.000
_cell.length_c   1.000
_cell.angle_alpha   90.00
_cell.angle_beta   90.00
_cell.angle_gamma   90.00
#
_symmetry.space_group_name_H-M   'P 1'
#
loop_
_entity.id
_entity.type
_entity.pdbx_description
1 polymer ?
#
loop_
_entity_poly.entity_id
_entity_poly.type
_entity_poly.pdbx_seq_one_letter_code
_entity_poly.pdbx_strand_id
1 'polypeptide(L)'
;MTTLELHNGSLREPIPKELLGSAVLDRTGDFEAGSYQSFTLTYTAGRFGIDDSGSIRVVFRFATDQTNPQFDDPTAPGFTEVVASNNAVLQVRFDPKGNIRPWDRTLQIKVVKGFMKEGDTITVRFGVTDHGGAGMRLQTFCEGRYEFRVLVDPIATYNFQTLPEQPAISIIPGM
;
A
#
# COMPACT_ATOMS: atom_id res chain seq x y z
N MET A 1 28.33 13.84 -9.21
CA MET A 1 27.19 14.18 -10.04
C MET A 1 26.66 12.92 -10.73
N THR A 2 25.40 12.75 -10.72
CA THR A 2 24.77 11.65 -11.44
C THR A 2 24.52 12.06 -12.90
N THR A 3 24.29 11.08 -13.75
CA THR A 3 23.96 11.36 -15.15
C THR A 3 22.46 11.49 -15.39
N LEU A 4 21.65 11.33 -14.35
CA LEU A 4 20.20 11.35 -14.48
C LEU A 4 19.66 12.67 -14.98
N GLU A 5 20.17 13.74 -14.46
CA GLU A 5 19.71 15.08 -14.81
C GLU A 5 20.02 15.45 -16.26
N LEU A 6 20.84 14.71 -16.91
CA LEU A 6 21.20 14.97 -18.30
C LEU A 6 20.21 14.43 -19.31
N HIS A 7 19.26 13.62 -18.82
CA HIS A 7 18.28 13.01 -19.71
C HIS A 7 17.08 13.94 -19.87
N ASN A 8 16.77 14.26 -21.08
CA ASN A 8 15.59 15.01 -21.54
C ASN A 8 15.17 16.21 -20.69
N GLY A 9 16.00 16.68 -19.82
CA GLY A 9 15.79 17.93 -19.07
C GLY A 9 14.69 17.88 -18.02
N SER A 10 14.00 16.78 -17.88
CA SER A 10 12.89 16.69 -16.94
C SER A 10 13.15 15.74 -15.78
N LEU A 11 14.23 15.00 -15.85
CA LEU A 11 14.53 14.01 -14.83
C LEU A 11 15.08 14.64 -13.57
N ARG A 12 14.66 14.10 -12.48
CA ARG A 12 15.18 14.44 -11.16
C ARG A 12 15.91 13.23 -10.62
N GLU A 13 16.86 13.47 -9.72
CA GLU A 13 17.46 12.38 -8.99
C GLU A 13 16.40 11.69 -8.18
N PRO A 14 16.42 10.35 -8.15
CA PRO A 14 15.51 9.61 -7.27
C PRO A 14 15.73 10.04 -5.82
N ILE A 15 14.66 10.12 -5.07
CA ILE A 15 14.75 10.36 -3.64
C ILE A 15 15.37 9.11 -3.00
N PRO A 16 16.37 9.25 -2.12
CA PRO A 16 16.89 8.10 -1.40
C PRO A 16 15.76 7.37 -0.68
N LYS A 17 15.73 6.05 -0.84
CA LYS A 17 14.60 5.24 -0.35
C LYS A 17 14.36 5.38 1.15
N GLU A 18 15.41 5.54 1.92
CA GLU A 18 15.32 5.70 3.37
C GLU A 18 14.64 7.00 3.80
N LEU A 19 14.48 7.94 2.87
CA LEU A 19 13.79 9.22 3.13
C LEU A 19 12.33 9.21 2.71
N LEU A 20 11.84 8.08 2.15
CA LEU A 20 10.46 7.97 1.67
C LEU A 20 9.47 7.60 2.76
N GLY A 21 9.94 7.21 3.93
CA GLY A 21 9.08 6.77 5.01
C GLY A 21 9.18 5.29 5.27
N SER A 22 8.24 4.77 6.01
CA SER A 22 8.22 3.36 6.40
C SER A 22 6.79 2.84 6.43
N ALA A 23 6.66 1.51 6.37
CA ALA A 23 5.36 0.87 6.48
C ALA A 23 5.48 -0.38 7.34
N VAL A 24 4.50 -0.60 8.19
CA VAL A 24 4.44 -1.78 9.05
C VAL A 24 3.04 -2.36 9.04
N LEU A 25 2.96 -3.67 9.29
CA LEU A 25 1.70 -4.36 9.54
C LEU A 25 1.56 -4.59 11.03
N ASP A 26 0.32 -4.55 11.51
CA ASP A 26 0.01 -4.83 12.93
C ASP A 26 0.20 -6.29 13.29
N ARG A 27 0.18 -7.18 12.30
CA ARG A 27 0.31 -8.63 12.49
C ARG A 27 1.27 -9.19 11.47
N THR A 28 2.17 -10.04 11.91
CA THR A 28 3.14 -10.73 11.05
C THR A 28 3.18 -12.21 11.42
N GLY A 29 3.98 -12.98 10.71
CA GLY A 29 4.12 -14.41 10.97
C GLY A 29 3.33 -15.25 9.98
N ASP A 30 2.84 -16.38 10.46
CA ASP A 30 2.21 -17.42 9.64
C ASP A 30 0.70 -17.31 9.67
N PHE A 31 0.09 -17.40 8.50
CA PHE A 31 -1.38 -17.40 8.35
C PHE A 31 -1.78 -18.49 7.38
N GLU A 32 -2.91 -19.15 7.63
CA GLU A 32 -3.38 -20.24 6.77
C GLU A 32 -3.87 -19.72 5.42
N ALA A 33 -3.49 -20.41 4.37
CA ALA A 33 -3.99 -20.16 3.03
C ALA A 33 -5.52 -20.25 3.01
N GLY A 34 -6.16 -19.30 2.34
CA GLY A 34 -7.62 -19.24 2.23
C GLY A 34 -8.36 -18.79 3.48
N SER A 35 -7.66 -18.47 4.56
CA SER A 35 -8.32 -17.97 5.78
C SER A 35 -8.69 -16.49 5.64
N TYR A 36 -9.73 -16.07 6.36
CA TYR A 36 -10.14 -14.68 6.42
C TYR A 36 -9.38 -13.97 7.54
N GLN A 37 -8.78 -12.86 7.23
CA GLN A 37 -7.94 -12.11 8.15
C GLN A 37 -8.22 -10.62 8.04
N SER A 38 -7.78 -9.88 9.05
CA SER A 38 -7.78 -8.42 9.03
C SER A 38 -6.36 -7.95 9.32
N PHE A 39 -5.91 -6.96 8.58
CA PHE A 39 -4.58 -6.37 8.75
C PHE A 39 -4.69 -4.86 8.75
N THR A 40 -3.90 -4.22 9.60
CA THR A 40 -3.73 -2.77 9.57
C THR A 40 -2.32 -2.47 9.13
N LEU A 41 -2.21 -1.77 8.00
CA LEU A 41 -0.93 -1.28 7.50
C LEU A 41 -0.83 0.19 7.85
N THR A 42 0.27 0.59 8.47
CA THR A 42 0.54 1.98 8.79
C THR A 42 1.74 2.45 8.00
N TYR A 43 1.52 3.41 7.10
CA TYR A 43 2.58 4.12 6.41
C TYR A 43 2.89 5.39 7.18
N THR A 44 4.16 5.62 7.50
CA THR A 44 4.62 6.84 8.14
C THR A 44 5.44 7.63 7.12
N ALA A 45 5.03 8.87 6.88
CA ALA A 45 5.69 9.71 5.89
C ALA A 45 7.14 9.99 6.31
N GLY A 46 8.03 9.94 5.34
CA GLY A 46 9.44 10.23 5.53
C GLY A 46 9.73 11.72 5.44
N ARG A 47 11.00 12.03 5.31
CA ARG A 47 11.49 13.40 5.40
C ARG A 47 10.83 14.35 4.40
N PHE A 48 10.50 13.88 3.21
CA PHE A 48 9.87 14.71 2.19
C PHE A 48 8.36 14.78 2.31
N GLY A 49 7.77 14.00 3.22
CA GLY A 49 6.31 13.96 3.33
C GLY A 49 5.64 13.46 2.06
N ILE A 50 4.40 13.84 1.87
CA ILE A 50 3.63 13.65 0.64
C ILE A 50 2.97 14.97 0.31
N ASP A 51 3.32 15.54 -0.82
CA ASP A 51 2.73 16.79 -1.28
C ASP A 51 1.31 16.60 -1.80
N ASP A 52 0.64 17.71 -1.99
CA ASP A 52 -0.61 17.73 -2.74
C ASP A 52 -0.40 17.01 -4.08
N SER A 53 -1.30 16.09 -4.39
CA SER A 53 -1.23 15.21 -5.57
C SER A 53 -0.19 14.08 -5.49
N GLY A 54 0.61 14.03 -4.44
CA GLY A 54 1.46 12.87 -4.19
C GLY A 54 0.63 11.64 -3.82
N SER A 55 1.22 10.46 -3.91
CA SER A 55 0.50 9.21 -3.73
C SER A 55 1.37 8.15 -3.09
N ILE A 56 0.70 7.19 -2.44
CA ILE A 56 1.29 5.89 -2.16
C ILE A 56 0.47 4.81 -2.84
N ARG A 57 1.12 3.69 -3.12
CA ARG A 57 0.46 2.49 -3.62
C ARG A 57 0.78 1.33 -2.71
N VAL A 58 -0.23 0.52 -2.41
CA VAL A 58 0.00 -0.80 -1.81
C VAL A 58 -0.32 -1.81 -2.91
N VAL A 59 0.69 -2.56 -3.33
CA VAL A 59 0.58 -3.45 -4.47
C VAL A 59 0.78 -4.89 -4.05
N PHE A 60 0.02 -5.79 -4.70
CA PHE A 60 0.09 -7.22 -4.48
C PHE A 60 0.49 -7.90 -5.78
N ARG A 61 1.14 -9.04 -5.65
CA ARG A 61 1.58 -9.79 -6.82
C ARG A 61 0.40 -10.28 -7.63
N PHE A 62 0.57 -10.23 -8.93
CA PHE A 62 -0.29 -10.87 -9.91
C PHE A 62 -0.36 -12.38 -9.64
N ALA A 63 -1.43 -13.01 -10.07
CA ALA A 63 -1.76 -14.42 -9.86
C ALA A 63 -2.04 -14.74 -8.40
N THR A 64 -2.81 -13.88 -7.73
CA THR A 64 -3.38 -14.17 -6.42
C THR A 64 -4.90 -14.22 -6.51
N ASP A 65 -5.51 -15.09 -5.72
CA ASP A 65 -6.96 -15.11 -5.56
C ASP A 65 -7.39 -14.47 -4.24
N GLN A 66 -6.54 -13.64 -3.66
CA GLN A 66 -6.88 -12.87 -2.48
C GLN A 66 -8.08 -11.96 -2.76
N THR A 67 -8.93 -11.76 -1.75
CA THR A 67 -10.05 -10.82 -1.87
C THR A 67 -9.53 -9.42 -2.19
N ASN A 68 -10.11 -8.80 -3.21
CA ASN A 68 -9.76 -7.43 -3.56
C ASN A 68 -10.29 -6.45 -2.51
N PRO A 69 -9.52 -5.42 -2.18
CA PRO A 69 -10.06 -4.30 -1.38
C PRO A 69 -11.27 -3.69 -2.06
N GLN A 70 -12.27 -3.32 -1.27
CA GLN A 70 -13.43 -2.57 -1.75
C GLN A 70 -13.85 -1.58 -0.65
N PHE A 71 -14.55 -0.54 -1.03
CA PHE A 71 -14.81 0.60 -0.14
C PHE A 71 -16.29 0.91 0.02
N ASP A 72 -17.17 0.12 -0.58
CA ASP A 72 -18.58 0.46 -0.73
C ASP A 72 -19.50 -0.31 0.21
N ASP A 73 -19.16 -1.53 0.54
CA ASP A 73 -20.02 -2.39 1.34
C ASP A 73 -19.31 -2.88 2.60
N PRO A 74 -19.58 -2.23 3.76
CA PRO A 74 -18.94 -2.61 5.02
C PRO A 74 -19.25 -4.02 5.49
N THR A 75 -20.30 -4.64 4.95
CA THR A 75 -20.71 -5.98 5.35
C THR A 75 -20.15 -7.08 4.45
N ALA A 76 -19.48 -6.70 3.35
CA ALA A 76 -18.93 -7.64 2.39
C ALA A 76 -17.44 -7.89 2.65
N PRO A 77 -16.91 -9.02 2.15
CA PRO A 77 -15.46 -9.27 2.25
C PRO A 77 -14.64 -8.19 1.56
N GLY A 78 -13.45 -7.93 2.10
CA GLY A 78 -12.51 -6.99 1.53
C GLY A 78 -12.76 -5.53 1.87
N PHE A 79 -13.74 -5.24 2.71
CA PHE A 79 -13.98 -3.85 3.09
C PHE A 79 -12.72 -3.23 3.69
N THR A 80 -12.32 -2.09 3.14
CA THR A 80 -11.05 -1.44 3.46
C THR A 80 -11.31 0.00 3.82
N GLU A 81 -10.66 0.46 4.89
CA GLU A 81 -10.73 1.85 5.34
C GLU A 81 -9.35 2.46 5.30
N VAL A 82 -9.26 3.70 4.84
CA VAL A 82 -8.00 4.44 4.74
C VAL A 82 -8.17 5.78 5.42
N VAL A 83 -7.28 6.09 6.36
CA VAL A 83 -7.37 7.30 7.19
C VAL A 83 -6.01 7.97 7.27
N ALA A 84 -5.99 9.29 7.05
CA ALA A 84 -4.82 10.12 7.32
C ALA A 84 -4.83 10.60 8.75
N SER A 85 -3.66 10.74 9.36
CA SER A 85 -3.54 11.24 10.74
C SER A 85 -3.80 12.73 10.86
N ASN A 86 -3.80 13.45 9.75
CA ASN A 86 -4.08 14.88 9.71
C ASN A 86 -5.36 15.15 8.89
N ASN A 87 -5.57 16.39 8.48
CA ASN A 87 -6.77 16.79 7.75
C ASN A 87 -6.62 16.64 6.23
N ALA A 88 -5.60 15.95 5.74
CA ALA A 88 -5.45 15.74 4.31
C ALA A 88 -6.62 14.91 3.77
N VAL A 89 -7.09 15.27 2.59
CA VAL A 89 -8.15 14.54 1.91
C VAL A 89 -7.52 13.53 0.97
N LEU A 90 -7.91 12.27 1.13
CA LEU A 90 -7.37 11.15 0.36
C LEU A 90 -8.40 10.67 -0.65
N GLN A 91 -7.93 10.34 -1.85
CA GLN A 91 -8.70 9.62 -2.84
C GLN A 91 -8.16 8.19 -2.90
N VAL A 92 -9.04 7.22 -2.72
CA VAL A 92 -8.64 5.81 -2.61
C VAL A 92 -9.37 5.02 -3.67
N ARG A 93 -8.61 4.15 -4.38
CA ARG A 93 -9.21 3.24 -5.34
C ARG A 93 -8.37 1.97 -5.46
N PHE A 94 -9.00 0.90 -5.92
CA PHE A 94 -8.31 -0.34 -6.22
C PHE A 94 -8.39 -0.60 -7.71
N ASP A 95 -7.22 -0.88 -8.33
CA ASP A 95 -7.09 -1.19 -9.73
C ASP A 95 -6.25 -2.45 -9.87
N PRO A 96 -6.80 -3.57 -10.38
CA PRO A 96 -6.04 -4.80 -10.51
C PRO A 96 -4.91 -4.71 -11.54
N LYS A 97 -4.85 -3.62 -12.31
CA LYS A 97 -3.80 -3.39 -13.31
C LYS A 97 -3.15 -2.02 -13.14
N GLY A 98 -3.09 -1.53 -11.92
CA GLY A 98 -2.66 -0.16 -11.62
C GLY A 98 -1.16 0.04 -11.53
N ASN A 99 -0.36 -0.99 -11.70
CA ASN A 99 1.09 -0.89 -11.57
C ASN A 99 1.75 -1.91 -12.52
N ILE A 100 3.07 -1.97 -12.52
CA ILE A 100 3.83 -2.83 -13.43
C ILE A 100 3.84 -4.27 -12.93
N ARG A 101 3.56 -5.23 -13.83
CA ARG A 101 3.68 -6.66 -13.50
C ARG A 101 5.06 -7.00 -12.96
N PRO A 102 5.14 -7.92 -12.01
CA PRO A 102 4.08 -8.74 -11.44
C PRO A 102 3.34 -8.09 -10.27
N TRP A 103 3.57 -6.83 -10.00
CA TRP A 103 3.00 -6.08 -8.86
C TRP A 103 1.91 -5.14 -9.32
N ASP A 104 0.93 -5.67 -10.05
CA ASP A 104 -0.08 -4.84 -10.71
C ASP A 104 -1.39 -4.68 -9.97
N ARG A 105 -1.66 -5.47 -8.92
CA ARG A 105 -2.90 -5.35 -8.13
C ARG A 105 -2.71 -4.23 -7.11
N THR A 106 -3.32 -3.10 -7.37
CA THR A 106 -2.93 -1.83 -6.76
C THR A 106 -4.04 -1.17 -5.97
N LEU A 107 -3.80 -0.95 -4.68
CA LEU A 107 -4.55 0.00 -3.87
C LEU A 107 -3.83 1.34 -4.00
N GLN A 108 -4.47 2.32 -4.61
CA GLN A 108 -3.89 3.64 -4.80
C GLN A 108 -4.49 4.65 -3.84
N ILE A 109 -3.63 5.39 -3.15
CA ILE A 109 -4.03 6.40 -2.18
C ILE A 109 -3.35 7.69 -2.58
N LYS A 110 -4.15 8.66 -3.03
CA LYS A 110 -3.66 9.95 -3.50
C LYS A 110 -4.08 11.05 -2.56
N VAL A 111 -3.15 11.95 -2.22
CA VAL A 111 -3.49 13.16 -1.47
C VAL A 111 -4.06 14.16 -2.45
N VAL A 112 -5.35 14.43 -2.38
CA VAL A 112 -6.02 15.33 -3.32
C VAL A 112 -6.23 16.72 -2.75
N LYS A 113 -6.07 16.89 -1.44
CA LYS A 113 -6.14 18.19 -0.80
C LYS A 113 -5.30 18.15 0.47
N GLY A 114 -4.46 19.15 0.66
CA GLY A 114 -3.53 19.21 1.78
C GLY A 114 -2.24 18.46 1.48
N PHE A 115 -1.54 18.11 2.51
CA PHE A 115 -0.25 17.41 2.39
C PHE A 115 0.03 16.64 3.68
N MET A 116 0.97 15.69 3.59
CA MET A 116 1.47 14.95 4.74
C MET A 116 2.90 15.41 5.00
N LYS A 117 3.22 15.75 6.22
CA LYS A 117 4.60 16.09 6.60
C LYS A 117 5.27 14.90 7.28
N GLU A 118 6.55 14.98 7.49
CA GLU A 118 7.32 13.92 8.14
C GLU A 118 6.65 13.51 9.45
N GLY A 119 6.46 12.20 9.62
CA GLY A 119 5.83 11.64 10.80
C GLY A 119 4.32 11.49 10.74
N ASP A 120 3.65 12.14 9.80
CA ASP A 120 2.23 11.90 9.59
C ASP A 120 2.01 10.51 9.02
N THR A 121 0.84 9.91 9.32
CA THR A 121 0.58 8.53 8.93
C THR A 121 -0.64 8.39 8.04
N ILE A 122 -0.61 7.37 7.20
CA ILE A 122 -1.78 6.86 6.50
C ILE A 122 -1.98 5.44 7.00
N THR A 123 -3.17 5.18 7.56
CA THR A 123 -3.53 3.88 8.09
C THR A 123 -4.49 3.20 7.14
N VAL A 124 -4.17 1.99 6.71
CA VAL A 124 -5.00 1.17 5.83
C VAL A 124 -5.46 -0.05 6.61
N ARG A 125 -6.77 -0.16 6.82
CA ARG A 125 -7.35 -1.34 7.47
C ARG A 125 -7.94 -2.24 6.41
N PHE A 126 -7.26 -3.35 6.15
CA PHE A 126 -7.72 -4.36 5.20
C PHE A 126 -8.64 -5.35 5.88
N GLY A 127 -9.74 -5.67 5.23
CA GLY A 127 -10.64 -6.69 5.73
C GLY A 127 -11.32 -6.30 7.03
N VAL A 128 -11.90 -5.11 7.08
CA VAL A 128 -12.60 -4.60 8.26
C VAL A 128 -13.81 -5.48 8.55
N THR A 129 -13.95 -5.90 9.81
CA THR A 129 -15.04 -6.76 10.25
C THR A 129 -16.03 -6.04 11.17
N ASP A 130 -15.80 -4.77 11.45
CA ASP A 130 -16.57 -3.98 12.43
C ASP A 130 -18.06 -3.94 12.12
N HIS A 131 -18.43 -4.11 10.86
CA HIS A 131 -19.83 -3.99 10.40
C HIS A 131 -20.41 -5.32 9.95
N GLY A 132 -19.78 -6.44 10.32
CA GLY A 132 -20.28 -7.77 10.01
C GLY A 132 -19.63 -8.45 8.80
N GLY A 133 -18.66 -7.79 8.16
CA GLY A 133 -17.90 -8.40 7.08
C GLY A 133 -17.01 -9.53 7.58
N ALA A 134 -16.69 -10.46 6.68
CA ALA A 134 -15.88 -11.64 7.03
C ALA A 134 -14.38 -11.33 7.15
N GLY A 135 -13.94 -10.20 6.64
CA GLY A 135 -12.53 -9.89 6.52
C GLY A 135 -12.02 -10.04 5.09
N MET A 136 -10.72 -10.13 4.94
CA MET A 136 -10.07 -10.35 3.66
C MET A 136 -9.61 -11.80 3.58
N ARG A 137 -10.07 -12.55 2.58
CA ARG A 137 -9.62 -13.93 2.40
C ARG A 137 -8.25 -13.93 1.76
N LEU A 138 -7.28 -14.52 2.41
CA LEU A 138 -5.95 -14.71 1.86
C LEU A 138 -5.99 -15.66 0.67
N GLN A 139 -4.99 -15.57 -0.19
CA GLN A 139 -4.89 -16.49 -1.33
C GLN A 139 -4.87 -17.93 -0.88
N THR A 140 -5.31 -18.85 -1.75
CA THR A 140 -5.47 -20.25 -1.41
C THR A 140 -4.22 -21.09 -1.59
N PHE A 141 -3.13 -20.49 -2.03
CA PHE A 141 -1.86 -21.19 -2.18
C PHE A 141 -0.78 -20.55 -1.33
N CYS A 142 0.23 -21.35 -0.97
CA CYS A 142 1.24 -20.94 0.01
C CYS A 142 2.27 -20.01 -0.60
N GLU A 143 2.79 -19.14 0.23
CA GLU A 143 3.88 -18.26 -0.16
C GLU A 143 4.67 -17.85 1.09
N GLY A 144 5.97 -18.13 1.10
CA GLY A 144 6.79 -17.91 2.29
C GLY A 144 6.98 -16.44 2.65
N ARG A 145 6.91 -15.56 1.65
CA ARG A 145 6.99 -14.11 1.88
C ARG A 145 5.96 -13.41 1.00
N TYR A 146 4.82 -13.15 1.58
CA TYR A 146 3.74 -12.44 0.90
C TYR A 146 3.78 -10.98 1.32
N GLU A 147 4.21 -10.12 0.40
CA GLU A 147 4.40 -8.70 0.69
C GLU A 147 3.15 -7.89 0.46
N PHE A 148 2.93 -6.94 1.36
CA PHE A 148 2.07 -5.78 1.14
C PHE A 148 3.02 -4.67 0.70
N ARG A 149 3.40 -4.68 -0.58
CA ARG A 149 4.49 -3.81 -1.05
C ARG A 149 4.02 -2.38 -1.20
N VAL A 150 4.74 -1.47 -0.56
CA VAL A 150 4.41 -0.05 -0.56
C VAL A 150 5.34 0.70 -1.49
N LEU A 151 4.75 1.50 -2.36
CA LEU A 151 5.45 2.38 -3.29
C LEU A 151 5.05 3.81 -2.99
N VAL A 152 5.97 4.75 -3.12
CA VAL A 152 5.75 6.14 -2.76
C VAL A 152 6.16 7.06 -3.91
N ASP A 153 5.30 8.02 -4.21
CA ASP A 153 5.59 9.14 -5.11
C ASP A 153 5.22 10.43 -4.36
N PRO A 154 6.16 11.00 -3.60
CA PRO A 154 5.81 12.09 -2.67
C PRO A 154 5.57 13.42 -3.34
N ILE A 155 5.99 13.62 -4.59
CA ILE A 155 5.92 14.92 -5.26
C ILE A 155 5.24 14.83 -6.63
N ALA A 156 4.37 13.87 -6.81
CA ALA A 156 3.54 13.73 -8.01
C ALA A 156 4.33 13.70 -9.32
N THR A 157 5.39 12.92 -9.35
CA THR A 157 6.23 12.76 -10.54
C THR A 157 5.81 11.58 -11.40
N TYR A 158 4.86 10.77 -10.92
CA TYR A 158 4.48 9.48 -11.49
C TYR A 158 5.62 8.47 -11.49
N ASN A 159 6.65 8.74 -10.69
CA ASN A 159 7.77 7.83 -10.50
C ASN A 159 7.69 7.24 -9.08
N PHE A 160 7.04 6.10 -8.96
CA PHE A 160 6.84 5.44 -7.68
C PHE A 160 8.09 4.64 -7.32
N GLN A 161 8.58 4.85 -6.10
CA GLN A 161 9.74 4.15 -5.59
C GLN A 161 9.32 3.22 -4.46
N THR A 162 9.95 2.05 -4.39
CA THR A 162 9.70 1.09 -3.30
C THR A 162 10.38 1.56 -2.01
N LEU A 163 9.73 1.30 -0.89
CA LEU A 163 10.38 1.48 0.41
C LEU A 163 11.52 0.46 0.58
N PRO A 164 12.54 0.79 1.40
CA PRO A 164 13.66 -0.14 1.62
C PRO A 164 13.25 -1.43 2.32
N GLU A 165 12.24 -1.36 3.19
CA GLU A 165 11.71 -2.52 3.88
C GLU A 165 10.22 -2.63 3.59
N GLN A 166 9.76 -3.84 3.29
CA GLN A 166 8.38 -4.07 2.93
C GLN A 166 7.69 -4.96 3.96
N PRO A 167 6.49 -4.61 4.42
CA PRO A 167 5.75 -5.49 5.31
C PRO A 167 5.34 -6.77 4.58
N ALA A 168 5.46 -7.89 5.28
CA ALA A 168 5.15 -9.19 4.70
C ALA A 168 4.65 -10.15 5.76
N ILE A 169 3.91 -11.15 5.29
CA ILE A 169 3.46 -12.29 6.09
C ILE A 169 3.89 -13.58 5.40
N SER A 170 3.72 -14.71 6.07
CA SER A 170 3.91 -16.02 5.47
C SER A 170 2.55 -16.70 5.35
N ILE A 171 2.25 -17.26 4.20
CA ILE A 171 1.01 -18.01 3.95
C ILE A 171 1.36 -19.47 3.90
N ILE A 172 0.87 -20.22 4.90
CA ILE A 172 1.17 -21.62 5.11
C ILE A 172 -0.01 -22.50 4.73
N PRO A 173 0.20 -23.81 4.56
CA PRO A 173 -0.92 -24.70 4.20
C PRO A 173 -2.05 -24.63 5.22
N GLY A 174 -3.27 -24.64 4.71
CA GLY A 174 -4.45 -24.79 5.54
C GLY A 174 -4.56 -26.20 6.11
N MET A 175 -5.19 -26.29 7.25
CA MET A 175 -5.41 -27.59 7.90
C MET A 175 -6.64 -28.28 7.34
#